data_027f8eb30ee04b3703ee990f15ca1b8a
#
_entry.id   027f8eb30ee04b3703ee990f15ca1b8a
#
_cell.length_a   1.000
_cell.length_b   1.000
_cell.length_c   1.000
_cell.angle_alpha   90.00
_cell.angle_beta   90.00
_cell.angle_gamma   90.00
#
_symmetry.space_group_name_H-M   'P 1'
#
loop_
_entity.id
_entity.type
_entity.pdbx_description
1 polymer ?
#
loop_
_entity_poly.entity_id
_entity_poly.type
_entity_poly.pdbx_seq_one_letter_code
_entity_poly.pdbx_strand_id
1 'polypeptide(L)'
;PYGWLRQLGQPKPFGDPTAIQKDYFPQDYLDDAGEAGSFELIASVHVQADGALPDPVEETIWLENLKSAVPSAIVGFADLASPDLPKVLKQHVESPRFRGVRQIIGKLADRPDLSFTSEDLLGKSAWKIGFSLLREFNLSFDLQLYPEQMEDAAEFLGKHPETKVVLD
;
A
#
# COMPACT_ATOMS: atom_id res chain seq x y z
N PRO A 1 -14.46 -0.16 2.81
CA PRO A 1 -15.18 0.87 2.07
C PRO A 1 -14.31 2.07 1.82
N TYR A 2 -13.79 2.11 0.60
CA TYR A 2 -12.82 3.10 0.15
C TYR A 2 -13.54 4.40 -0.24
N GLY A 3 -13.31 5.48 0.51
CA GLY A 3 -13.98 6.76 0.32
C GLY A 3 -13.76 7.36 -1.06
N TRP A 4 -12.54 7.24 -1.59
CA TRP A 4 -12.20 7.72 -2.92
C TRP A 4 -12.97 7.02 -4.05
N LEU A 5 -13.30 5.74 -3.87
CA LEU A 5 -14.03 4.96 -4.86
C LEU A 5 -15.52 5.33 -4.91
N ARG A 6 -16.08 5.86 -3.82
CA ARG A 6 -17.49 6.28 -3.75
C ARG A 6 -17.78 7.63 -4.41
N GLN A 7 -16.76 8.39 -4.79
CA GLN A 7 -16.91 9.68 -5.46
C GLN A 7 -17.31 9.49 -6.92
N LEU A 8 -18.63 9.43 -7.17
CA LEU A 8 -19.20 9.28 -8.50
C LEU A 8 -18.89 10.51 -9.37
N GLY A 9 -18.65 10.28 -10.67
CA GLY A 9 -18.47 11.33 -11.65
C GLY A 9 -17.17 12.13 -11.52
N GLN A 10 -16.27 11.74 -10.65
CA GLN A 10 -14.95 12.36 -10.56
C GLN A 10 -13.98 11.65 -11.51
N PRO A 11 -13.35 12.37 -12.45
CA PRO A 11 -12.34 11.77 -13.31
C PRO A 11 -11.16 11.26 -12.46
N LYS A 12 -10.68 10.07 -12.80
CA LYS A 12 -9.50 9.46 -12.17
C LYS A 12 -8.37 9.35 -13.21
N PRO A 13 -7.10 9.41 -12.80
CA PRO A 13 -5.97 9.28 -13.73
C PRO A 13 -5.99 7.98 -14.54
N PHE A 14 -6.62 6.93 -13.99
CA PHE A 14 -6.74 5.59 -14.59
C PHE A 14 -8.07 5.38 -15.35
N GLY A 15 -8.93 6.39 -15.48
CA GLY A 15 -10.20 6.32 -16.21
C GLY A 15 -11.43 6.20 -15.33
N ASP A 16 -12.51 5.66 -15.89
CA ASP A 16 -13.80 5.52 -15.20
C ASP A 16 -13.80 4.33 -14.23
N PRO A 17 -13.94 4.56 -12.92
CA PRO A 17 -13.93 3.49 -11.91
C PRO A 17 -15.28 2.78 -11.73
N THR A 18 -16.32 3.12 -12.51
CA THR A 18 -17.71 2.63 -12.29
C THR A 18 -17.78 1.11 -12.21
N ALA A 19 -17.00 0.39 -13.02
CA ALA A 19 -17.01 -1.07 -13.04
C ALA A 19 -16.52 -1.72 -11.72
N ILE A 20 -15.72 -1.00 -10.93
CA ILE A 20 -15.18 -1.47 -9.64
C ILE A 20 -15.87 -0.83 -8.44
N GLN A 21 -16.89 0.01 -8.66
CA GLN A 21 -17.69 0.65 -7.60
C GLN A 21 -18.76 -0.31 -7.05
N LYS A 22 -18.32 -1.46 -6.55
CA LYS A 22 -19.17 -2.49 -5.95
C LYS A 22 -18.52 -3.01 -4.67
N ASP A 23 -19.33 -3.62 -3.81
CA ASP A 23 -18.78 -4.43 -2.74
C ASP A 23 -18.07 -5.65 -3.35
N TYR A 24 -16.89 -5.96 -2.82
CA TYR A 24 -16.08 -7.07 -3.26
C TYR A 24 -15.42 -7.70 -2.05
N PHE A 25 -15.91 -8.85 -1.65
CA PHE A 25 -15.51 -9.56 -0.44
C PHE A 25 -14.64 -10.78 -0.78
N PRO A 26 -14.04 -11.42 0.23
CA PRO A 26 -13.21 -12.61 0.02
C PRO A 26 -13.90 -13.71 -0.79
N GLN A 27 -15.23 -13.89 -0.66
CA GLN A 27 -15.95 -14.91 -1.43
C GLN A 27 -16.01 -14.55 -2.91
N ASP A 28 -16.28 -13.26 -3.24
CA ASP A 28 -16.27 -12.80 -4.64
C ASP A 28 -14.92 -13.06 -5.30
N TYR A 29 -13.81 -12.78 -4.55
CA TYR A 29 -12.46 -13.04 -5.02
C TYR A 29 -12.18 -14.54 -5.25
N LEU A 30 -12.68 -15.41 -4.36
CA LEU A 30 -12.52 -16.85 -4.50
C LEU A 30 -13.34 -17.40 -5.66
N ASP A 31 -14.54 -16.88 -5.88
CA ASP A 31 -15.42 -17.27 -6.98
C ASP A 31 -14.79 -16.87 -8.32
N ASP A 32 -14.32 -15.61 -8.46
CA ASP A 32 -13.62 -15.14 -9.66
C ASP A 32 -12.34 -15.95 -9.92
N ALA A 33 -11.58 -16.29 -8.87
CA ALA A 33 -10.39 -17.13 -9.01
C ALA A 33 -10.75 -18.57 -9.48
N GLY A 34 -11.87 -19.10 -8.99
CA GLY A 34 -12.38 -20.41 -9.42
C GLY A 34 -12.84 -20.42 -10.88
N GLU A 35 -13.34 -19.31 -11.40
CA GLU A 35 -13.73 -19.15 -12.80
C GLU A 35 -12.53 -18.98 -13.76
N ALA A 36 -11.33 -18.67 -13.24
CA ALA A 36 -10.12 -18.48 -14.04
C ALA A 36 -9.59 -19.77 -14.71
N GLY A 37 -10.28 -20.88 -14.58
CA GLY A 37 -10.03 -22.13 -15.32
C GLY A 37 -9.03 -23.06 -14.63
N SER A 38 -7.89 -23.36 -15.28
CA SER A 38 -6.95 -24.40 -14.82
C SER A 38 -5.94 -23.93 -13.76
N PHE A 39 -6.14 -22.76 -13.17
CA PHE A 39 -5.26 -22.22 -12.12
C PHE A 39 -5.78 -22.57 -10.74
N GLU A 40 -4.87 -22.85 -9.82
CA GLU A 40 -5.14 -23.01 -8.39
C GLU A 40 -4.64 -21.77 -7.65
N LEU A 41 -5.54 -21.12 -6.89
CA LEU A 41 -5.18 -20.03 -6.01
C LEU A 41 -4.49 -20.57 -4.75
N ILE A 42 -3.18 -20.48 -4.69
CA ILE A 42 -2.39 -20.98 -3.54
C ILE A 42 -2.17 -19.92 -2.47
N ALA A 43 -2.13 -18.64 -2.83
CA ALA A 43 -1.95 -17.51 -1.93
C ALA A 43 -2.37 -16.20 -2.60
N SER A 44 -2.65 -15.18 -1.77
CA SER A 44 -2.93 -13.82 -2.23
C SER A 44 -2.34 -12.79 -1.29
N VAL A 45 -2.00 -11.63 -1.83
CA VAL A 45 -1.53 -10.48 -1.05
C VAL A 45 -2.53 -9.35 -1.24
N HIS A 46 -3.05 -8.82 -0.14
CA HIS A 46 -3.75 -7.56 -0.17
C HIS A 46 -2.74 -6.42 -0.06
N VAL A 47 -2.76 -5.52 -1.00
CA VAL A 47 -1.98 -4.27 -0.95
C VAL A 47 -2.95 -3.13 -0.66
N GLN A 48 -2.64 -2.31 0.32
CA GLN A 48 -3.49 -1.23 0.80
C GLN A 48 -4.12 -0.41 -0.36
N ALA A 49 -5.38 -0.08 -0.24
CA ALA A 49 -6.10 0.63 -1.27
C ALA A 49 -6.53 2.05 -0.87
N ASP A 50 -6.52 2.38 0.42
CA ASP A 50 -6.88 3.72 0.91
C ASP A 50 -5.92 4.19 2.01
N GLY A 51 -4.94 5.01 1.64
CA GLY A 51 -4.03 5.66 2.59
C GLY A 51 -4.62 6.88 3.30
N ALA A 52 -5.86 7.25 3.01
CA ALA A 52 -6.54 8.42 3.58
C ALA A 52 -7.46 8.07 4.77
N LEU A 53 -7.41 6.84 5.26
CA LEU A 53 -8.15 6.47 6.47
C LEU A 53 -7.62 7.24 7.69
N PRO A 54 -8.52 7.67 8.60
CA PRO A 54 -8.12 8.39 9.81
C PRO A 54 -7.15 7.58 10.70
N ASP A 55 -7.37 6.27 10.77
CA ASP A 55 -6.46 5.32 11.42
C ASP A 55 -5.78 4.45 10.35
N PRO A 56 -4.45 4.55 10.17
CA PRO A 56 -3.74 3.76 9.16
C PRO A 56 -3.83 2.25 9.38
N VAL A 57 -4.16 1.79 10.60
CA VAL A 57 -4.28 0.36 10.93
C VAL A 57 -5.67 -0.19 10.66
N GLU A 58 -6.66 0.66 10.44
CA GLU A 58 -8.08 0.27 10.29
C GLU A 58 -8.30 -0.77 9.18
N GLU A 59 -7.63 -0.61 8.03
CA GLU A 59 -7.74 -1.56 6.92
C GLU A 59 -7.19 -2.94 7.31
N THR A 60 -6.06 -3.00 8.00
CA THR A 60 -5.47 -4.25 8.49
C THR A 60 -6.41 -4.95 9.49
N ILE A 61 -6.96 -4.21 10.44
CA ILE A 61 -7.92 -4.74 11.42
C ILE A 61 -9.18 -5.25 10.72
N TRP A 62 -9.69 -4.51 9.74
CA TRP A 62 -10.85 -4.93 8.97
C TRP A 62 -10.61 -6.25 8.23
N LEU A 63 -9.46 -6.39 7.55
CA LEU A 63 -9.09 -7.62 6.85
C LEU A 63 -8.97 -8.83 7.79
N GLU A 64 -8.42 -8.64 8.98
CA GLU A 64 -8.36 -9.71 10.00
C GLU A 64 -9.76 -10.13 10.46
N ASN A 65 -10.68 -9.18 10.60
CA ASN A 65 -12.06 -9.45 11.04
C ASN A 65 -12.91 -10.18 10.00
N LEU A 66 -12.51 -10.20 8.73
CA LEU A 66 -13.22 -10.97 7.69
C LEU A 66 -13.15 -12.49 7.90
N LYS A 67 -12.22 -12.99 8.74
CA LYS A 67 -12.07 -14.41 9.07
C LYS A 67 -11.99 -15.33 7.83
N SER A 68 -11.35 -14.84 6.79
CA SER A 68 -11.15 -15.55 5.52
C SER A 68 -9.69 -15.98 5.38
N ALA A 69 -9.44 -17.04 4.61
CA ALA A 69 -8.10 -17.47 4.22
C ALA A 69 -7.44 -16.49 3.24
N VAL A 70 -8.22 -15.66 2.57
CA VAL A 70 -7.74 -14.59 1.70
C VAL A 70 -8.04 -13.23 2.32
N PRO A 71 -7.08 -12.27 2.23
CA PRO A 71 -5.72 -12.42 1.72
C PRO A 71 -4.84 -13.28 2.65
N SER A 72 -3.82 -13.93 2.08
CA SER A 72 -2.82 -14.71 2.83
C SER A 72 -1.77 -13.80 3.49
N ALA A 73 -1.52 -12.64 2.91
CA ALA A 73 -0.63 -11.61 3.42
C ALA A 73 -1.23 -10.21 3.20
N ILE A 74 -0.81 -9.26 4.03
CA ILE A 74 -1.28 -7.87 4.02
C ILE A 74 -0.09 -6.94 3.92
N VAL A 75 -0.15 -6.01 2.97
CA VAL A 75 0.69 -4.82 2.88
C VAL A 75 -0.21 -3.62 3.17
N GLY A 76 0.00 -2.98 4.30
CA GLY A 76 -0.83 -1.87 4.78
C GLY A 76 -0.21 -0.50 4.53
N PHE A 77 -0.95 0.54 4.88
CA PHE A 77 -0.44 1.90 4.81
C PHE A 77 0.25 2.31 6.11
N ALA A 78 1.39 3.01 5.99
CA ALA A 78 1.94 3.83 7.06
C ALA A 78 2.63 5.06 6.46
N ASP A 79 2.44 6.22 7.08
CA ASP A 79 3.23 7.40 6.74
C ASP A 79 4.61 7.29 7.39
N LEU A 80 5.62 7.00 6.56
CA LEU A 80 7.00 6.83 7.04
C LEU A 80 7.60 8.12 7.60
N ALA A 81 7.04 9.29 7.28
CA ALA A 81 7.49 10.56 7.85
C ALA A 81 6.81 10.91 9.19
N SER A 82 5.83 10.12 9.61
CA SER A 82 5.06 10.38 10.84
C SER A 82 5.89 10.11 12.10
N PRO A 83 5.84 10.97 13.11
CA PRO A 83 6.43 10.70 14.43
C PRO A 83 5.77 9.51 15.14
N ASP A 84 4.53 9.17 14.79
CA ASP A 84 3.78 8.05 15.35
C ASP A 84 4.07 6.71 14.65
N LEU A 85 4.92 6.71 13.61
CA LEU A 85 5.23 5.51 12.83
C LEU A 85 5.59 4.28 13.68
N PRO A 86 6.44 4.36 14.73
CA PRO A 86 6.77 3.17 15.53
C PRO A 86 5.55 2.54 16.22
N LYS A 87 4.58 3.38 16.62
CA LYS A 87 3.32 2.90 17.21
C LYS A 87 2.45 2.22 16.15
N VAL A 88 2.31 2.85 14.99
CA VAL A 88 1.53 2.31 13.86
C VAL A 88 2.08 0.96 13.41
N LEU A 89 3.40 0.84 13.24
CA LEU A 89 4.03 -0.43 12.86
C LEU A 89 3.79 -1.53 13.90
N LYS A 90 3.89 -1.20 15.20
CA LYS A 90 3.59 -2.16 16.28
C LYS A 90 2.15 -2.68 16.20
N GLN A 91 1.19 -1.81 15.91
CA GLN A 91 -0.21 -2.20 15.77
C GLN A 91 -0.43 -3.08 14.53
N HIS A 92 0.20 -2.73 13.40
CA HIS A 92 0.11 -3.54 12.19
C HIS A 92 0.64 -4.97 12.38
N VAL A 93 1.79 -5.14 13.05
CA VAL A 93 2.41 -6.47 13.23
C VAL A 93 1.69 -7.33 14.27
N GLU A 94 0.67 -6.83 14.97
CA GLU A 94 -0.27 -7.65 15.73
C GLU A 94 -1.05 -8.62 14.81
N SER A 95 -1.24 -8.24 13.53
CA SER A 95 -1.75 -9.14 12.51
C SER A 95 -0.68 -10.15 12.08
N PRO A 96 -0.91 -11.46 12.24
CA PRO A 96 0.05 -12.47 11.81
C PRO A 96 0.22 -12.54 10.28
N ARG A 97 -0.67 -11.89 9.52
CA ARG A 97 -0.61 -11.81 8.05
C ARG A 97 0.08 -10.56 7.54
N PHE A 98 0.41 -9.60 8.40
CA PHE A 98 1.06 -8.36 7.98
C PHE A 98 2.51 -8.61 7.53
N ARG A 99 2.90 -8.11 6.35
CA ARG A 99 4.21 -8.37 5.75
C ARG A 99 4.94 -7.13 5.29
N GLY A 100 4.25 -6.04 5.05
CA GLY A 100 4.88 -4.86 4.48
C GLY A 100 4.04 -3.60 4.58
N VAL A 101 4.65 -2.51 4.18
CA VAL A 101 4.04 -1.18 4.12
C VAL A 101 4.09 -0.67 2.69
N ARG A 102 3.02 -0.05 2.23
CA ARG A 102 3.01 0.77 1.02
C ARG A 102 2.73 2.23 1.37
N GLN A 103 3.53 3.11 0.81
CA GLN A 103 3.24 4.53 0.73
C GLN A 103 3.53 5.02 -0.69
N ILE A 104 2.50 5.53 -1.38
CA ILE A 104 2.67 6.08 -2.72
C ILE A 104 3.44 7.39 -2.61
N ILE A 105 4.62 7.44 -3.23
CA ILE A 105 5.51 8.61 -3.20
C ILE A 105 5.59 9.33 -4.55
N GLY A 106 4.73 8.92 -5.50
CA GLY A 106 4.70 9.46 -6.84
C GLY A 106 4.44 10.97 -6.86
N LYS A 107 5.41 11.74 -7.33
CA LYS A 107 5.34 13.19 -7.45
C LYS A 107 5.93 13.63 -8.78
N LEU A 108 5.19 14.49 -9.49
CA LEU A 108 5.60 15.16 -10.72
C LEU A 108 5.67 16.66 -10.45
N ALA A 109 6.83 17.28 -10.72
CA ALA A 109 7.04 18.70 -10.49
C ALA A 109 6.08 19.58 -11.32
N ASP A 110 5.87 19.19 -12.58
CA ASP A 110 5.08 19.94 -13.56
C ASP A 110 3.61 19.50 -13.62
N ARG A 111 3.23 18.46 -12.89
CA ARG A 111 1.88 17.88 -12.91
C ARG A 111 1.39 17.57 -11.50
N PRO A 112 1.11 18.62 -10.69
CA PRO A 112 0.57 18.43 -9.34
C PRO A 112 -0.79 17.73 -9.33
N ASP A 113 -1.56 17.85 -10.42
CA ASP A 113 -2.84 17.17 -10.64
C ASP A 113 -2.72 15.64 -10.76
N LEU A 114 -1.56 15.12 -11.12
CA LEU A 114 -1.26 13.69 -11.20
C LEU A 114 -0.41 13.20 -10.01
N SER A 115 0.10 14.11 -9.18
CA SER A 115 0.92 13.75 -8.04
C SER A 115 0.07 13.15 -6.91
N PHE A 116 0.53 12.07 -6.31
CA PHE A 116 -0.10 11.41 -5.15
C PHE A 116 0.29 12.05 -3.83
N THR A 117 1.36 12.84 -3.82
CA THR A 117 1.84 13.61 -2.67
C THR A 117 2.23 15.02 -3.09
N SER A 118 1.98 15.99 -2.21
CA SER A 118 2.41 17.38 -2.41
C SER A 118 3.90 17.60 -2.13
N GLU A 119 4.54 16.67 -1.41
CA GLU A 119 5.91 16.79 -0.92
C GLU A 119 6.83 15.77 -1.58
N ASP A 120 8.10 16.13 -1.73
CA ASP A 120 9.15 15.18 -2.09
C ASP A 120 9.52 14.35 -0.86
N LEU A 121 8.93 13.16 -0.76
CA LEU A 121 9.17 12.27 0.37
C LEU A 121 10.56 11.65 0.35
N LEU A 122 11.13 11.35 -0.83
CA LEU A 122 12.51 10.85 -0.96
C LEU A 122 13.54 11.87 -0.47
N GLY A 123 13.25 13.18 -0.59
CA GLY A 123 14.10 14.24 -0.06
C GLY A 123 14.03 14.40 1.46
N LYS A 124 12.97 13.89 2.12
CA LYS A 124 12.72 14.12 3.55
C LYS A 124 13.53 13.19 4.46
N SER A 125 14.31 13.78 5.37
CA SER A 125 15.05 13.01 6.38
C SER A 125 14.13 12.18 7.29
N ALA A 126 12.97 12.71 7.68
CA ALA A 126 12.01 11.97 8.50
C ALA A 126 11.50 10.70 7.80
N TRP A 127 11.20 10.79 6.50
CA TRP A 127 10.78 9.64 5.70
C TRP A 127 11.89 8.58 5.59
N LYS A 128 13.14 9.01 5.35
CA LYS A 128 14.31 8.11 5.29
C LYS A 128 14.57 7.38 6.61
N ILE A 129 14.40 8.08 7.72
CA ILE A 129 14.49 7.47 9.06
C ILE A 129 13.37 6.44 9.24
N GLY A 130 12.13 6.79 8.87
CA GLY A 130 11.01 5.87 8.95
C GLY A 130 11.18 4.64 8.07
N PHE A 131 11.70 4.79 6.85
CA PHE A 131 12.03 3.66 5.99
C PHE A 131 13.02 2.70 6.67
N SER A 132 14.03 3.24 7.34
CA SER A 132 15.03 2.42 8.05
C SER A 132 14.45 1.63 9.22
N LEU A 133 13.30 2.04 9.79
CA LEU A 133 12.62 1.28 10.85
C LEU A 133 11.97 0.00 10.34
N LEU A 134 11.62 -0.10 9.07
CA LEU A 134 10.93 -1.28 8.52
C LEU A 134 11.72 -2.57 8.74
N ARG A 135 13.04 -2.52 8.68
CA ARG A 135 13.92 -3.66 8.96
C ARG A 135 13.77 -4.20 10.38
N GLU A 136 13.53 -3.33 11.36
CA GLU A 136 13.40 -3.74 12.77
C GLU A 136 12.14 -4.57 12.99
N PHE A 137 11.12 -4.36 12.13
CA PHE A 137 9.88 -5.11 12.11
C PHE A 137 9.86 -6.23 11.08
N ASN A 138 10.98 -6.44 10.33
CA ASN A 138 11.06 -7.40 9.23
C ASN A 138 9.98 -7.22 8.16
N LEU A 139 9.71 -5.96 7.79
CA LEU A 139 8.68 -5.58 6.83
C LEU A 139 9.29 -5.24 5.46
N SER A 140 8.56 -5.59 4.39
CA SER A 140 8.84 -5.08 3.04
C SER A 140 8.30 -3.67 2.86
N PHE A 141 8.79 -3.00 1.82
CA PHE A 141 8.24 -1.74 1.34
C PHE A 141 7.79 -1.86 -0.11
N ASP A 142 6.51 -1.59 -0.37
CA ASP A 142 5.96 -1.54 -1.71
C ASP A 142 6.07 -0.10 -2.19
N LEU A 143 6.89 0.09 -3.22
CA LEU A 143 7.31 1.37 -3.75
C LEU A 143 6.51 1.70 -5.02
N GLN A 144 5.70 2.74 -4.93
CA GLN A 144 5.00 3.30 -6.08
C GLN A 144 5.43 4.75 -6.31
N LEU A 145 6.03 5.00 -7.48
CA LEU A 145 6.59 6.29 -7.85
C LEU A 145 6.51 6.50 -9.38
N TYR A 146 6.89 7.68 -9.84
CA TYR A 146 7.02 7.97 -11.26
C TYR A 146 8.43 7.67 -11.77
N PRO A 147 8.60 7.39 -13.08
CA PRO A 147 9.92 7.10 -13.69
C PRO A 147 10.99 8.15 -13.40
N GLU A 148 10.60 9.42 -13.30
CA GLU A 148 11.49 10.55 -13.02
C GLU A 148 12.15 10.47 -11.64
N GLN A 149 11.55 9.71 -10.72
CA GLN A 149 12.06 9.53 -9.34
C GLN A 149 12.91 8.26 -9.18
N MET A 150 13.01 7.40 -10.23
CA MET A 150 13.64 6.08 -10.09
C MET A 150 15.12 6.14 -9.79
N GLU A 151 15.85 7.11 -10.34
CA GLU A 151 17.29 7.26 -10.11
C GLU A 151 17.58 7.58 -8.64
N ASP A 152 16.89 8.57 -8.09
CA ASP A 152 17.01 8.97 -6.67
C ASP A 152 16.58 7.83 -5.73
N ALA A 153 15.50 7.12 -6.09
CA ALA A 153 15.03 5.97 -5.33
C ALA A 153 16.09 4.85 -5.35
N ALA A 154 16.66 4.53 -6.50
CA ALA A 154 17.67 3.49 -6.62
C ALA A 154 18.93 3.82 -5.81
N GLU A 155 19.38 5.09 -5.83
CA GLU A 155 20.51 5.54 -5.00
C GLU A 155 20.21 5.38 -3.51
N PHE A 156 19.02 5.76 -3.08
CA PHE A 156 18.62 5.62 -1.69
C PHE A 156 18.51 4.15 -1.27
N LEU A 157 17.79 3.34 -2.04
CA LEU A 157 17.57 1.91 -1.76
C LEU A 157 18.84 1.08 -1.77
N GLY A 158 19.81 1.44 -2.63
CA GLY A 158 21.12 0.81 -2.65
C GLY A 158 21.90 0.92 -1.33
N LYS A 159 21.51 1.87 -0.47
CA LYS A 159 22.08 2.05 0.87
C LYS A 159 21.32 1.26 1.96
N HIS A 160 20.21 0.59 1.58
CA HIS A 160 19.33 -0.15 2.48
C HIS A 160 19.04 -1.58 1.98
N PRO A 161 20.06 -2.39 1.69
CA PRO A 161 19.90 -3.73 1.09
C PRO A 161 19.18 -4.73 2.03
N GLU A 162 19.06 -4.39 3.29
CA GLU A 162 18.37 -5.20 4.31
C GLU A 162 16.83 -5.12 4.22
N THR A 163 16.29 -4.08 3.60
CA THR A 163 14.83 -3.91 3.44
C THR A 163 14.41 -4.43 2.07
N LYS A 164 13.51 -5.41 2.04
CA LYS A 164 12.93 -5.89 0.79
C LYS A 164 12.03 -4.81 0.19
N VAL A 165 12.23 -4.52 -1.09
CA VAL A 165 11.41 -3.55 -1.82
C VAL A 165 10.74 -4.24 -2.99
N VAL A 166 9.45 -3.96 -3.14
CA VAL A 166 8.63 -4.35 -4.29
C VAL A 166 8.33 -3.08 -5.07
N LEU A 167 8.53 -3.09 -6.37
CA LEU A 167 8.16 -1.99 -7.25
C LEU A 167 6.79 -2.29 -7.85
N ASP A 168 5.83 -1.38 -7.59
CA ASP A 168 4.46 -1.43 -8.11
C ASP A 168 4.32 -0.74 -9.48
#